data_093a083b9d08be7d5595bf88d8501adf
#
_entry.id   093a083b9d08be7d5595bf88d8501adf
#
_cell.length_a   1.000
_cell.length_b   1.000
_cell.length_c   1.000
_cell.angle_alpha   90.00
_cell.angle_beta   90.00
_cell.angle_gamma   90.00
#
_symmetry.space_group_name_H-M   'P 1'
#
loop_
_entity.id
_entity.type
_entity.pdbx_description
1 polymer ?
#
loop_
_entity_poly.entity_id
_entity_poly.type
_entity_poly.pdbx_seq_one_letter_code
_entity_poly.pdbx_strand_id
1 'polypeptide(L)'
;MSKNNKASNYNEKMLTRLRIQFIVLSMAVVIIMQGFIVYTSVRNTYNKMVAKSDHLVSSIYINILDKKPIKADARFFYITFDKNNRPRTINVDNISDISEYEALKIYHEAYETGVLDGFYNGYRYCIYEKEKRTIAVFVLRSNMIDDVKKTAVSLIESSCVGIAVMLLILIFTSKLIVMPIAKAHRKQKEFITSASHELKTPITVIRADADILQMDNPDNEWIEDIKKQAENLTAMTNSLVSLARMDERNGHIKRIAFPVSDLAEEAVHSYNALALDSGKHFTYDITPDLTCCGDASSVWQLFTILLDNAFKYSSVKGNIDFKLSSSGNYIVLIVSNDVDNIDKNLTDRMFDRFYRADSTSAKITGYGLGLSIAKAIVSEHKGSIKAKMDGSHRIIIKAQLHIK
;
A
#
# COMPACT_ATOMS: atom_id res chain seq x y z
N MET A 1 8.77 -33.52 -16.08
CA MET A 1 9.36 -32.27 -16.60
C MET A 1 8.39 -31.08 -16.71
N SER A 2 7.09 -31.26 -16.89
CA SER A 2 6.10 -30.15 -17.08
C SER A 2 5.75 -29.35 -15.81
N LYS A 3 5.83 -29.89 -14.59
CA LYS A 3 5.48 -29.20 -13.33
C LYS A 3 6.49 -28.15 -12.88
N ASN A 4 7.80 -28.41 -13.11
CA ASN A 4 8.86 -27.46 -12.73
C ASN A 4 8.87 -26.18 -13.59
N ASN A 5 8.46 -26.27 -14.87
CA ASN A 5 8.38 -25.10 -15.75
C ASN A 5 7.23 -24.13 -15.39
N LYS A 6 6.11 -24.62 -14.85
CA LYS A 6 4.97 -23.76 -14.45
C LYS A 6 5.24 -22.99 -13.15
N ALA A 7 5.91 -23.62 -12.18
CA ALA A 7 6.29 -22.97 -10.92
C ALA A 7 7.38 -21.90 -11.13
N SER A 8 8.36 -22.18 -12.03
CA SER A 8 9.38 -21.20 -12.43
C SER A 8 8.77 -19.96 -13.08
N ASN A 9 7.81 -20.13 -13.98
CA ASN A 9 7.15 -19.05 -14.72
C ASN A 9 6.29 -18.16 -13.80
N TYR A 10 5.75 -18.70 -12.71
CA TYR A 10 4.93 -17.94 -11.75
C TYR A 10 5.79 -17.07 -10.83
N ASN A 11 6.89 -17.61 -10.31
CA ASN A 11 7.83 -16.87 -9.49
C ASN A 11 8.45 -15.69 -10.28
N GLU A 12 8.72 -15.87 -11.57
CA GLU A 12 9.15 -14.80 -12.47
C GLU A 12 8.09 -13.71 -12.62
N LYS A 13 6.81 -14.08 -12.77
CA LYS A 13 5.70 -13.09 -12.88
C LYS A 13 5.53 -12.29 -11.60
N MET A 14 5.60 -12.92 -10.43
CA MET A 14 5.49 -12.23 -9.14
C MET A 14 6.66 -11.27 -8.92
N LEU A 15 7.88 -11.70 -9.21
CA LEU A 15 9.07 -10.86 -9.14
C LEU A 15 8.99 -9.68 -10.10
N THR A 16 8.52 -9.93 -11.33
CA THR A 16 8.29 -8.88 -12.33
C THR A 16 7.25 -7.87 -11.83
N ARG A 17 6.17 -8.33 -11.22
CA ARG A 17 5.14 -7.45 -10.65
C ARG A 17 5.68 -6.57 -9.51
N LEU A 18 6.42 -7.15 -8.58
CA LEU A 18 7.07 -6.40 -7.49
C LEU A 18 8.07 -5.37 -8.02
N ARG A 19 8.85 -5.73 -9.04
CA ARG A 19 9.78 -4.79 -9.70
C ARG A 19 9.04 -3.65 -10.37
N ILE A 20 7.96 -3.93 -11.10
CA ILE A 20 7.14 -2.91 -11.75
C ILE A 20 6.52 -1.98 -10.70
N GLN A 21 5.96 -2.51 -9.62
CA GLN A 21 5.41 -1.71 -8.52
C GLN A 21 6.46 -0.80 -7.89
N PHE A 22 7.66 -1.31 -7.64
CA PHE A 22 8.78 -0.52 -7.12
C PHE A 22 9.17 0.61 -8.07
N ILE A 23 9.32 0.30 -9.38
CA ILE A 23 9.67 1.30 -10.39
C ILE A 23 8.58 2.36 -10.50
N VAL A 24 7.30 1.96 -10.58
CA VAL A 24 6.17 2.89 -10.72
C VAL A 24 6.09 3.83 -9.51
N LEU A 25 6.19 3.30 -8.29
CA LEU A 25 6.13 4.11 -7.07
C LEU A 25 7.30 5.10 -6.99
N SER A 26 8.51 4.63 -7.28
CA SER A 26 9.71 5.48 -7.27
C SER A 26 9.65 6.55 -8.36
N MET A 27 9.17 6.21 -9.56
CA MET A 27 9.00 7.17 -10.66
C MET A 27 7.94 8.22 -10.35
N ALA A 28 6.84 7.86 -9.69
CA ALA A 28 5.82 8.82 -9.27
C ALA A 28 6.41 9.91 -8.36
N VAL A 29 7.24 9.52 -7.39
CA VAL A 29 7.94 10.48 -6.51
C VAL A 29 8.87 11.39 -7.29
N VAL A 30 9.66 10.83 -8.23
CA VAL A 30 10.60 11.63 -9.06
C VAL A 30 9.85 12.62 -9.94
N ILE A 31 8.76 12.21 -10.57
CA ILE A 31 7.95 13.09 -11.44
C ILE A 31 7.36 14.26 -10.64
N ILE A 32 6.80 13.97 -9.45
CA ILE A 32 6.25 15.03 -8.57
C ILE A 32 7.34 16.01 -8.16
N MET A 33 8.51 15.52 -7.75
CA MET A 33 9.63 16.34 -7.32
C MET A 33 10.16 17.21 -8.47
N GLN A 34 10.33 16.66 -9.67
CA GLN A 34 10.75 17.41 -10.85
C GLN A 34 9.72 18.46 -11.26
N GLY A 35 8.43 18.11 -11.25
CA GLY A 35 7.35 19.07 -11.53
C GLY A 35 7.37 20.26 -10.55
N PHE A 36 7.60 20.00 -9.27
CA PHE A 36 7.72 21.03 -8.25
C PHE A 36 8.94 21.94 -8.49
N ILE A 37 10.10 21.37 -8.85
CA ILE A 37 11.31 22.13 -9.16
C ILE A 37 11.09 23.03 -10.38
N VAL A 38 10.52 22.50 -11.46
CA VAL A 38 10.22 23.28 -12.67
C VAL A 38 9.25 24.41 -12.34
N TYR A 39 8.14 24.10 -11.65
CA TYR A 39 7.17 25.11 -11.25
C TYR A 39 7.79 26.25 -10.42
N THR A 40 8.53 25.91 -9.39
CA THR A 40 9.15 26.92 -8.51
C THR A 40 10.21 27.76 -9.23
N SER A 41 10.99 27.14 -10.11
CA SER A 41 12.01 27.82 -10.89
C SER A 41 11.41 28.79 -11.90
N VAL A 42 10.40 28.36 -12.67
CA VAL A 42 9.70 29.23 -13.63
C VAL A 42 8.99 30.37 -12.90
N ARG A 43 8.29 30.09 -11.81
CA ARG A 43 7.61 31.10 -10.99
C ARG A 43 8.60 32.15 -10.44
N ASN A 44 9.76 31.70 -9.95
CA ASN A 44 10.77 32.59 -9.43
C ASN A 44 11.36 33.50 -10.56
N THR A 45 11.60 32.92 -11.73
CA THR A 45 12.09 33.70 -12.91
C THR A 45 11.04 34.72 -13.35
N TYR A 46 9.76 34.32 -13.41
CA TYR A 46 8.65 35.22 -13.72
C TYR A 46 8.56 36.36 -12.69
N ASN A 47 8.57 36.07 -11.40
CA ASN A 47 8.49 37.06 -10.33
C ASN A 47 9.66 38.07 -10.39
N LYS A 48 10.86 37.58 -10.66
CA LYS A 48 12.03 38.44 -10.86
C LYS A 48 11.86 39.36 -12.07
N MET A 49 11.31 38.87 -13.17
CA MET A 49 11.01 39.70 -14.35
C MET A 49 9.98 40.78 -14.04
N VAL A 50 8.88 40.40 -13.33
CA VAL A 50 7.84 41.36 -12.91
C VAL A 50 8.43 42.44 -12.02
N ALA A 51 9.15 42.08 -10.95
CA ALA A 51 9.77 43.03 -10.01
C ALA A 51 10.73 43.98 -10.70
N LYS A 52 11.57 43.48 -11.62
CA LYS A 52 12.49 44.33 -12.41
C LYS A 52 11.72 45.27 -13.33
N SER A 53 10.62 44.85 -13.88
CA SER A 53 9.78 45.66 -14.76
C SER A 53 9.03 46.74 -13.97
N ASP A 54 8.52 46.42 -12.79
CA ASP A 54 7.81 47.34 -11.90
C ASP A 54 8.74 48.44 -11.40
N HIS A 55 9.97 48.08 -11.00
CA HIS A 55 10.99 49.04 -10.62
C HIS A 55 11.26 50.03 -11.75
N LEU A 56 11.34 49.56 -12.99
CA LEU A 56 11.60 50.44 -14.13
C LEU A 56 10.39 51.33 -14.45
N VAL A 57 9.18 50.81 -14.48
CA VAL A 57 7.95 51.58 -14.66
C VAL A 57 7.84 52.68 -13.59
N SER A 58 8.08 52.36 -12.33
CA SER A 58 8.07 53.31 -11.21
C SER A 58 9.16 54.37 -11.35
N SER A 59 10.36 54.00 -11.80
CA SER A 59 11.46 54.95 -12.03
C SER A 59 11.11 55.93 -13.16
N ILE A 60 10.53 55.47 -14.25
CA ILE A 60 10.08 56.31 -15.35
C ILE A 60 8.99 57.27 -14.86
N TYR A 61 7.98 56.78 -14.13
CA TYR A 61 6.93 57.62 -13.55
C TYR A 61 7.47 58.74 -12.66
N ILE A 62 8.42 58.45 -11.75
CA ILE A 62 9.03 59.44 -10.86
C ILE A 62 9.78 60.49 -11.69
N ASN A 63 10.56 60.09 -12.71
CA ASN A 63 11.28 61.00 -13.56
C ASN A 63 10.34 61.93 -14.36
N ILE A 64 9.19 61.45 -14.81
CA ILE A 64 8.16 62.28 -15.47
C ILE A 64 7.64 63.35 -14.49
N LEU A 65 7.34 62.97 -13.24
CA LEU A 65 6.91 63.90 -12.21
C LEU A 65 7.93 64.98 -11.89
N ASP A 66 9.18 64.58 -11.74
CA ASP A 66 10.31 65.47 -11.40
C ASP A 66 10.82 66.30 -12.60
N LYS A 67 10.26 66.08 -13.81
CA LYS A 67 10.75 66.68 -15.08
C LYS A 67 12.24 66.42 -15.33
N LYS A 68 12.77 65.27 -14.88
CA LYS A 68 14.13 64.84 -15.09
C LYS A 68 14.28 64.07 -16.39
N PRO A 69 15.45 64.11 -17.06
CA PRO A 69 15.69 63.30 -18.24
C PRO A 69 15.56 61.81 -17.88
N ILE A 70 14.75 61.07 -18.65
CA ILE A 70 14.54 59.65 -18.43
C ILE A 70 15.71 58.91 -19.08
N LYS A 71 16.66 58.43 -18.27
CA LYS A 71 17.72 57.51 -18.71
C LYS A 71 17.25 56.09 -18.41
N ALA A 72 16.49 55.49 -19.30
CA ALA A 72 16.06 54.09 -19.20
C ALA A 72 16.67 53.31 -20.35
N ASP A 73 17.38 52.25 -20.02
CA ASP A 73 17.87 51.25 -20.98
C ASP A 73 16.73 50.25 -21.33
N ALA A 74 15.63 50.83 -21.84
CA ALA A 74 14.47 50.07 -22.25
C ALA A 74 13.61 50.87 -23.23
N ARG A 75 12.94 50.17 -24.10
CA ARG A 75 11.92 50.72 -24.98
C ARG A 75 10.66 50.96 -24.18
N PHE A 76 10.20 52.20 -24.12
CA PHE A 76 9.00 52.58 -23.41
C PHE A 76 8.31 53.75 -24.09
N PHE A 77 7.00 53.89 -23.80
CA PHE A 77 6.25 55.10 -24.07
C PHE A 77 5.43 55.47 -22.85
N TYR A 78 5.00 56.72 -22.78
CA TYR A 78 4.10 57.16 -21.74
C TYR A 78 3.06 58.16 -22.29
N ILE A 79 1.90 58.17 -21.65
CA ILE A 79 0.80 59.10 -21.97
C ILE A 79 0.41 59.84 -20.72
N THR A 80 0.31 61.17 -20.81
CA THR A 80 -0.23 62.00 -19.75
C THR A 80 -1.59 62.55 -20.15
N PHE A 81 -2.54 62.51 -19.21
CA PHE A 81 -3.89 62.99 -19.44
C PHE A 81 -4.18 64.23 -18.59
N ASP A 82 -5.09 65.10 -19.06
CA ASP A 82 -5.64 66.21 -18.31
C ASP A 82 -6.76 65.79 -17.37
N LYS A 83 -7.38 66.79 -16.66
CA LYS A 83 -8.48 66.55 -15.72
C LYS A 83 -9.74 65.98 -16.39
N ASN A 84 -9.86 66.13 -17.69
CA ASN A 84 -11.01 65.67 -18.49
C ASN A 84 -10.74 64.36 -19.22
N ASN A 85 -9.69 63.65 -18.82
CA ASN A 85 -9.19 62.41 -19.41
C ASN A 85 -8.87 62.53 -20.94
N ARG A 86 -8.39 63.74 -21.37
CA ARG A 86 -7.90 63.97 -22.71
C ARG A 86 -6.40 63.82 -22.74
N PRO A 87 -5.81 63.13 -23.74
CA PRO A 87 -4.36 62.97 -23.84
C PRO A 87 -3.72 64.35 -24.04
N ARG A 88 -2.77 64.70 -23.14
CA ARG A 88 -2.03 65.95 -23.16
C ARG A 88 -0.69 65.79 -23.84
N THR A 89 0.01 64.68 -23.55
CA THR A 89 1.30 64.35 -24.13
C THR A 89 1.35 62.87 -24.38
N ILE A 90 1.71 62.48 -25.58
CA ILE A 90 2.00 61.10 -25.97
C ILE A 90 3.47 61.11 -26.34
N ASN A 91 4.34 60.50 -25.54
CA ASN A 91 5.74 60.41 -25.82
C ASN A 91 6.12 59.01 -26.25
N VAL A 92 6.59 58.87 -27.47
CA VAL A 92 7.05 57.62 -28.08
C VAL A 92 8.53 57.69 -28.50
N ASP A 93 9.29 58.75 -28.06
CA ASP A 93 10.68 58.99 -28.50
C ASP A 93 11.63 57.82 -28.17
N ASN A 94 11.30 57.00 -27.17
CA ASN A 94 12.14 55.87 -26.75
C ASN A 94 11.73 54.54 -27.40
N ILE A 95 10.79 54.57 -28.36
CA ILE A 95 10.33 53.38 -29.09
C ILE A 95 10.00 53.77 -30.55
N SER A 96 10.84 53.30 -31.48
CA SER A 96 10.74 53.65 -32.89
C SER A 96 9.65 52.93 -33.64
N ASP A 97 9.10 51.87 -33.10
CA ASP A 97 8.28 50.90 -33.81
C ASP A 97 6.76 51.14 -33.64
N ILE A 98 6.36 52.22 -32.93
CA ILE A 98 4.95 52.58 -32.72
C ILE A 98 4.68 54.04 -32.96
N SER A 99 3.54 54.35 -33.54
CA SER A 99 3.01 55.71 -33.69
C SER A 99 2.26 56.17 -32.44
N GLU A 100 2.06 57.47 -32.27
CA GLU A 100 1.20 58.02 -31.19
C GLU A 100 -0.22 57.42 -31.20
N TYR A 101 -0.77 57.15 -32.39
CA TYR A 101 -2.07 56.53 -32.56
C TYR A 101 -2.08 55.10 -32.00
N GLU A 102 -1.07 54.31 -32.30
CA GLU A 102 -0.93 52.92 -31.78
C GLU A 102 -0.69 52.94 -30.25
N ALA A 103 0.10 53.83 -29.73
CA ALA A 103 0.31 54.00 -28.30
C ALA A 103 -1.01 54.29 -27.57
N LEU A 104 -1.85 55.16 -28.13
CA LEU A 104 -3.16 55.46 -27.58
C LEU A 104 -4.13 54.27 -27.66
N LYS A 105 -4.06 53.53 -28.73
CA LYS A 105 -4.86 52.31 -28.93
C LYS A 105 -4.48 51.25 -27.85
N ILE A 106 -3.19 50.98 -27.67
CA ILE A 106 -2.68 50.06 -26.64
C ILE A 106 -3.13 50.48 -25.23
N TYR A 107 -3.11 51.79 -24.96
CA TYR A 107 -3.61 52.32 -23.69
C TYR A 107 -5.11 52.02 -23.51
N HIS A 108 -5.95 52.30 -24.49
CA HIS A 108 -7.39 52.06 -24.40
C HIS A 108 -7.70 50.58 -24.17
N GLU A 109 -7.06 49.71 -24.92
CA GLU A 109 -7.26 48.25 -24.82
C GLU A 109 -6.76 47.73 -23.43
N ALA A 110 -5.66 48.27 -22.92
CA ALA A 110 -5.17 47.93 -21.58
C ALA A 110 -6.11 48.47 -20.48
N TYR A 111 -6.62 49.71 -20.62
CA TYR A 111 -7.53 50.34 -19.69
C TYR A 111 -8.89 49.64 -19.60
N GLU A 112 -9.41 49.16 -20.75
CA GLU A 112 -10.65 48.38 -20.84
C GLU A 112 -10.58 47.05 -20.05
N THR A 113 -9.39 46.54 -19.74
CA THR A 113 -9.25 45.33 -18.87
C THR A 113 -9.66 45.58 -17.42
N GLY A 114 -9.83 46.87 -17.01
CA GLY A 114 -10.18 47.26 -15.65
C GLY A 114 -9.03 47.11 -14.63
N VAL A 115 -7.82 46.78 -15.09
CA VAL A 115 -6.63 46.61 -14.24
C VAL A 115 -5.67 47.75 -14.46
N LEU A 116 -5.28 48.42 -13.38
CA LEU A 116 -4.40 49.61 -13.46
C LEU A 116 -2.91 49.27 -13.66
N ASP A 117 -2.51 48.02 -13.42
CA ASP A 117 -1.16 47.55 -13.68
C ASP A 117 -1.16 46.10 -14.19
N GLY A 118 -0.38 45.77 -15.20
CA GLY A 118 -0.40 44.45 -15.80
C GLY A 118 0.57 44.30 -16.97
N PHE A 119 0.35 43.21 -17.72
CA PHE A 119 0.96 42.99 -19.01
C PHE A 119 -0.07 43.04 -20.11
N TYR A 120 0.15 43.80 -21.13
CA TYR A 120 -0.67 43.87 -22.31
C TYR A 120 0.21 43.99 -23.57
N ASN A 121 -0.06 43.15 -24.58
CA ASN A 121 0.63 43.11 -25.86
C ASN A 121 2.18 43.19 -25.77
N GLY A 122 2.78 42.47 -24.80
CA GLY A 122 4.24 42.48 -24.57
C GLY A 122 4.75 43.66 -23.74
N TYR A 123 3.90 44.58 -23.32
CA TYR A 123 4.26 45.71 -22.47
C TYR A 123 3.87 45.42 -21.02
N ARG A 124 4.76 45.74 -20.07
CA ARG A 124 4.42 45.97 -18.67
C ARG A 124 3.90 47.38 -18.55
N TYR A 125 2.68 47.56 -18.04
CA TYR A 125 2.12 48.90 -17.87
C TYR A 125 1.67 49.14 -16.43
N CYS A 126 1.66 50.45 -16.08
CA CYS A 126 1.03 50.93 -14.88
C CYS A 126 0.37 52.29 -15.14
N ILE A 127 -0.88 52.44 -14.74
CA ILE A 127 -1.68 53.65 -14.88
C ILE A 127 -1.79 54.30 -13.48
N TYR A 128 -1.14 55.43 -13.32
CA TYR A 128 -1.10 56.17 -12.08
C TYR A 128 -2.17 57.28 -12.12
N GLU A 129 -3.22 57.13 -11.35
CA GLU A 129 -4.30 58.13 -11.20
C GLU A 129 -4.05 58.95 -9.93
N LYS A 130 -3.72 60.23 -10.06
CA LYS A 130 -3.59 61.18 -8.95
C LYS A 130 -4.48 62.40 -9.19
N GLU A 131 -5.31 62.72 -8.19
CA GLU A 131 -6.28 63.84 -8.05
C GLU A 131 -6.64 64.74 -9.27
N LYS A 132 -5.72 64.97 -10.17
CA LYS A 132 -5.90 65.85 -11.35
C LYS A 132 -5.17 65.44 -12.60
N ARG A 133 -4.45 64.32 -12.58
CA ARG A 133 -3.63 63.86 -13.73
C ARG A 133 -3.53 62.35 -13.72
N THR A 134 -3.76 61.73 -14.86
CA THR A 134 -3.46 60.34 -15.11
C THR A 134 -2.18 60.23 -15.94
N ILE A 135 -1.27 59.36 -15.51
CA ILE A 135 -0.02 59.06 -16.24
C ILE A 135 0.02 57.55 -16.46
N ALA A 136 0.02 57.15 -17.71
CA ALA A 136 0.15 55.74 -18.09
C ALA A 136 1.56 55.51 -18.66
N VAL A 137 2.27 54.57 -18.08
CA VAL A 137 3.65 54.21 -18.49
C VAL A 137 3.64 52.80 -19.02
N PHE A 138 4.16 52.59 -20.21
CA PHE A 138 4.27 51.31 -20.89
C PHE A 138 5.71 50.98 -21.19
N VAL A 139 6.20 49.83 -20.75
CA VAL A 139 7.60 49.41 -20.99
C VAL A 139 7.58 48.07 -21.75
N LEU A 140 8.20 48.04 -22.91
CA LEU A 140 8.26 46.83 -23.75
C LEU A 140 9.09 45.75 -23.05
N ARG A 141 8.49 44.58 -22.88
CA ARG A 141 9.06 43.41 -22.21
C ARG A 141 8.91 42.09 -22.99
N SER A 142 8.57 42.17 -24.26
CA SER A 142 8.40 40.98 -25.11
C SER A 142 9.62 40.03 -25.03
N ASN A 143 10.84 40.55 -25.12
CA ASN A 143 12.08 39.76 -25.04
C ASN A 143 12.20 39.04 -23.69
N MET A 144 11.86 39.71 -22.57
CA MET A 144 11.90 39.08 -21.23
C MET A 144 10.83 38.02 -21.04
N ILE A 145 9.67 38.23 -21.63
CA ILE A 145 8.59 37.21 -21.63
C ILE A 145 9.05 35.99 -22.43
N ASP A 146 9.67 36.20 -23.57
CA ASP A 146 10.20 35.12 -24.40
C ASP A 146 11.39 34.40 -23.71
N ASP A 147 12.21 35.09 -22.95
CA ASP A 147 13.27 34.49 -22.15
C ASP A 147 12.71 33.60 -21.02
N VAL A 148 11.61 34.03 -20.38
CA VAL A 148 10.91 33.18 -19.39
C VAL A 148 10.36 31.92 -20.05
N LYS A 149 9.75 32.05 -21.24
CA LYS A 149 9.23 30.90 -22.02
C LYS A 149 10.36 29.94 -22.40
N LYS A 150 11.47 30.49 -22.97
CA LYS A 150 12.64 29.68 -23.33
C LYS A 150 13.22 28.93 -22.13
N THR A 151 13.33 29.64 -20.99
CA THR A 151 13.78 29.00 -19.73
C THR A 151 12.85 27.89 -19.30
N ALA A 152 11.51 28.09 -19.38
CA ALA A 152 10.53 27.05 -19.04
C ALA A 152 10.67 25.83 -19.94
N VAL A 153 10.81 26.03 -21.28
CA VAL A 153 10.99 24.92 -22.24
C VAL A 153 12.29 24.16 -21.94
N SER A 154 13.41 24.87 -21.74
CA SER A 154 14.70 24.25 -21.43
C SER A 154 14.68 23.45 -20.11
N LEU A 155 13.96 23.94 -19.09
CA LEU A 155 13.78 23.21 -17.83
C LEU A 155 12.91 21.95 -18.02
N ILE A 156 11.88 22.00 -18.85
CA ILE A 156 11.06 20.84 -19.17
C ILE A 156 11.88 19.80 -19.94
N GLU A 157 12.62 20.20 -20.96
CA GLU A 157 13.48 19.32 -21.75
C GLU A 157 14.54 18.62 -20.87
N SER A 158 15.25 19.39 -20.04
CA SER A 158 16.23 18.81 -19.11
C SER A 158 15.60 17.87 -18.07
N SER A 159 14.39 18.19 -17.59
CA SER A 159 13.65 17.33 -16.69
C SER A 159 13.22 16.01 -17.36
N CYS A 160 12.79 16.05 -18.62
CA CYS A 160 12.48 14.84 -19.39
C CYS A 160 13.69 13.91 -19.53
N VAL A 161 14.86 14.48 -19.82
CA VAL A 161 16.12 13.73 -19.88
C VAL A 161 16.45 13.12 -18.53
N GLY A 162 16.34 13.91 -17.44
CA GLY A 162 16.58 13.44 -16.07
C GLY A 162 15.64 12.28 -15.66
N ILE A 163 14.37 12.38 -16.00
CA ILE A 163 13.36 11.32 -15.77
C ILE A 163 13.72 10.05 -16.56
N ALA A 164 14.13 10.18 -17.82
CA ALA A 164 14.55 9.04 -18.65
C ALA A 164 15.78 8.33 -18.07
N VAL A 165 16.80 9.08 -17.66
CA VAL A 165 18.01 8.53 -17.03
C VAL A 165 17.65 7.82 -15.71
N MET A 166 16.81 8.45 -14.87
CA MET A 166 16.37 7.84 -13.61
C MET A 166 15.59 6.55 -13.81
N LEU A 167 14.73 6.49 -14.85
CA LEU A 167 14.02 5.27 -15.22
C LEU A 167 14.99 4.13 -15.57
N LEU A 168 16.02 4.40 -16.35
CA LEU A 168 17.05 3.41 -16.69
C LEU A 168 17.78 2.91 -15.44
N ILE A 169 18.16 3.80 -14.53
CA ILE A 169 18.80 3.46 -13.27
C ILE A 169 17.87 2.57 -12.43
N LEU A 170 16.58 2.91 -12.30
CA LEU A 170 15.60 2.13 -11.54
C LEU A 170 15.36 0.75 -12.15
N ILE A 171 15.32 0.63 -13.47
CA ILE A 171 15.20 -0.67 -14.15
C ILE A 171 16.40 -1.57 -13.82
N PHE A 172 17.60 -1.01 -13.81
CA PHE A 172 18.83 -1.77 -13.52
C PHE A 172 18.92 -2.13 -12.03
N THR A 173 18.74 -1.16 -11.12
CA THR A 173 18.85 -1.36 -9.67
C THR A 173 17.72 -2.24 -9.11
N SER A 174 16.52 -2.21 -9.71
CA SER A 174 15.42 -3.09 -9.29
C SER A 174 15.78 -4.58 -9.40
N LYS A 175 16.60 -4.98 -10.37
CA LYS A 175 17.12 -6.35 -10.45
C LYS A 175 18.04 -6.69 -9.29
N LEU A 176 18.94 -5.76 -8.94
CA LEU A 176 19.93 -5.98 -7.88
C LEU A 176 19.31 -6.09 -6.50
N ILE A 177 18.21 -5.36 -6.25
CA ILE A 177 17.54 -5.32 -4.94
C ILE A 177 16.55 -6.48 -4.80
N VAL A 178 15.70 -6.72 -5.79
CA VAL A 178 14.59 -7.68 -5.69
C VAL A 178 15.07 -9.14 -5.82
N MET A 179 16.06 -9.42 -6.67
CA MET A 179 16.55 -10.79 -6.87
C MET A 179 17.18 -11.44 -5.62
N PRO A 180 18.04 -10.77 -4.81
CA PRO A 180 18.59 -11.37 -3.61
C PRO A 180 17.52 -11.72 -2.58
N ILE A 181 16.53 -10.83 -2.38
CA ILE A 181 15.42 -11.05 -1.44
C ILE A 181 14.61 -12.28 -1.85
N ALA A 182 14.27 -12.39 -3.12
CA ALA A 182 13.56 -13.55 -3.64
C ALA A 182 14.35 -14.85 -3.53
N LYS A 183 15.67 -14.82 -3.78
CA LYS A 183 16.56 -15.97 -3.60
C LYS A 183 16.67 -16.40 -2.13
N ALA A 184 16.78 -15.42 -1.21
CA ALA A 184 16.81 -15.69 0.23
C ALA A 184 15.52 -16.36 0.70
N HIS A 185 14.37 -15.83 0.29
CA HIS A 185 13.06 -16.38 0.64
C HIS A 185 12.86 -17.80 0.06
N ARG A 186 13.31 -18.04 -1.17
CA ARG A 186 13.27 -19.37 -1.78
C ARG A 186 14.18 -20.36 -1.02
N LYS A 187 15.43 -19.99 -0.73
CA LYS A 187 16.34 -20.82 0.05
C LYS A 187 15.82 -21.16 1.44
N GLN A 188 15.17 -20.19 2.11
CA GLN A 188 14.54 -20.43 3.41
C GLN A 188 13.44 -21.49 3.32
N LYS A 189 12.62 -21.44 2.25
CA LYS A 189 11.56 -22.44 2.03
C LYS A 189 12.13 -23.83 1.71
N GLU A 190 13.09 -23.91 0.79
CA GLU A 190 13.77 -25.15 0.44
C GLU A 190 14.42 -25.78 1.70
N PHE A 191 15.04 -24.95 2.55
CA PHE A 191 15.62 -25.39 3.83
C PHE A 191 14.54 -25.97 4.78
N ILE A 192 13.41 -25.30 4.95
CA ILE A 192 12.32 -25.80 5.82
C ILE A 192 11.78 -27.13 5.31
N THR A 193 11.58 -27.27 4.01
CA THR A 193 11.05 -28.51 3.40
C THR A 193 12.06 -29.65 3.56
N SER A 194 13.34 -29.41 3.26
CA SER A 194 14.38 -30.44 3.39
C SER A 194 14.63 -30.84 4.86
N ALA A 195 14.74 -29.85 5.75
CA ALA A 195 14.93 -30.13 7.19
C ALA A 195 13.76 -30.93 7.75
N SER A 196 12.52 -30.66 7.32
CA SER A 196 11.35 -31.41 7.76
C SER A 196 11.39 -32.88 7.30
N HIS A 197 11.85 -33.16 6.09
CA HIS A 197 12.02 -34.53 5.62
C HIS A 197 13.15 -35.27 6.39
N GLU A 198 14.27 -34.58 6.64
CA GLU A 198 15.39 -35.13 7.40
C GLU A 198 15.07 -35.36 8.89
N LEU A 199 14.15 -34.55 9.48
CA LEU A 199 13.67 -34.75 10.85
C LEU A 199 12.66 -35.87 10.96
N LYS A 200 11.84 -36.12 9.94
CA LYS A 200 10.80 -37.14 9.98
C LYS A 200 11.35 -38.56 10.17
N THR A 201 12.48 -38.87 9.53
CA THR A 201 13.13 -40.18 9.60
C THR A 201 13.59 -40.55 11.01
N PRO A 202 14.44 -39.76 11.72
CA PRO A 202 14.87 -40.08 13.07
C PRO A 202 13.72 -40.09 14.08
N ILE A 203 12.71 -39.25 13.93
CA ILE A 203 11.52 -39.24 14.79
C ILE A 203 10.74 -40.56 14.62
N THR A 204 10.62 -41.06 13.38
CA THR A 204 9.96 -42.34 13.11
C THR A 204 10.71 -43.52 13.73
N VAL A 205 12.05 -43.49 13.74
CA VAL A 205 12.89 -44.51 14.39
C VAL A 205 12.72 -44.45 15.91
N ILE A 206 12.81 -43.24 16.51
CA ILE A 206 12.62 -43.08 17.95
C ILE A 206 11.24 -43.60 18.40
N ARG A 207 10.20 -43.35 17.60
CA ARG A 207 8.86 -43.85 17.88
C ARG A 207 8.79 -45.38 17.77
N ALA A 208 9.40 -45.97 16.75
CA ALA A 208 9.43 -47.42 16.58
C ALA A 208 10.19 -48.11 17.72
N ASP A 209 11.34 -47.55 18.13
CA ASP A 209 12.12 -48.07 19.28
C ASP A 209 11.31 -47.95 20.58
N ALA A 210 10.59 -46.84 20.80
CA ALA A 210 9.72 -46.70 21.97
C ALA A 210 8.52 -47.67 21.92
N ASP A 211 7.95 -47.95 20.74
CA ASP A 211 6.88 -48.96 20.59
C ASP A 211 7.39 -50.38 20.98
N ILE A 212 8.61 -50.74 20.58
CA ILE A 212 9.27 -52.01 20.94
C ILE A 212 9.52 -52.08 22.42
N LEU A 213 10.10 -51.04 23.04
CA LEU A 213 10.37 -51.00 24.48
C LEU A 213 9.05 -51.06 25.31
N GLN A 214 7.96 -50.54 24.82
CA GLN A 214 6.67 -50.57 25.49
C GLN A 214 6.08 -51.99 25.50
N MET A 215 6.38 -52.83 24.50
CA MET A 215 5.95 -54.24 24.49
C MET A 215 6.54 -55.04 25.69
N ASP A 216 7.81 -54.70 26.02
CA ASP A 216 8.50 -55.35 27.17
C ASP A 216 8.16 -54.73 28.55
N ASN A 217 7.76 -53.44 28.54
CA ASN A 217 7.45 -52.67 29.74
C ASN A 217 6.19 -51.81 29.55
N PRO A 218 4.97 -52.39 29.54
CA PRO A 218 3.73 -51.69 29.16
C PRO A 218 3.34 -50.53 30.08
N ASP A 219 3.74 -50.54 31.35
CA ASP A 219 3.35 -49.57 32.37
C ASP A 219 4.46 -48.49 32.60
N ASN A 220 5.43 -48.37 31.70
CA ASN A 220 6.55 -47.44 31.85
C ASN A 220 6.17 -46.03 31.34
N GLU A 221 5.89 -45.12 32.27
CA GLU A 221 5.51 -43.73 31.97
C GLU A 221 6.54 -42.98 31.11
N TRP A 222 7.87 -43.27 31.26
CA TRP A 222 8.91 -42.64 30.46
C TRP A 222 8.83 -43.01 28.98
N ILE A 223 8.47 -44.26 28.67
CA ILE A 223 8.27 -44.71 27.27
C ILE A 223 7.06 -44.05 26.66
N GLU A 224 5.97 -43.90 27.42
CA GLU A 224 4.78 -43.18 26.98
C GLU A 224 5.08 -41.70 26.72
N ASP A 225 5.86 -41.06 27.56
CA ASP A 225 6.33 -39.69 27.36
C ASP A 225 7.21 -39.53 26.10
N ILE A 226 8.15 -40.47 25.84
CA ILE A 226 8.94 -40.46 24.60
C ILE A 226 8.07 -40.57 23.35
N LYS A 227 7.08 -41.49 23.34
CA LYS A 227 6.13 -41.63 22.24
C LYS A 227 5.36 -40.34 21.99
N LYS A 228 4.83 -39.73 23.04
CA LYS A 228 4.11 -38.48 22.99
C LYS A 228 4.97 -37.34 22.44
N GLN A 229 6.27 -37.26 22.82
CA GLN A 229 7.20 -36.28 22.28
C GLN A 229 7.50 -36.55 20.79
N ALA A 230 7.67 -37.82 20.38
CA ALA A 230 7.87 -38.17 18.97
C ALA A 230 6.65 -37.83 18.11
N GLU A 231 5.45 -38.07 18.59
CA GLU A 231 4.21 -37.66 17.94
C GLU A 231 4.10 -36.12 17.82
N ASN A 232 4.43 -35.44 18.88
CA ASN A 232 4.48 -34.00 18.92
C ASN A 232 5.44 -33.42 17.87
N LEU A 233 6.66 -33.93 17.77
CA LEU A 233 7.66 -33.52 16.78
C LEU A 233 7.21 -33.82 15.35
N THR A 234 6.51 -34.93 15.14
CA THR A 234 5.92 -35.29 13.85
C THR A 234 4.84 -34.28 13.43
N ALA A 235 3.94 -33.93 14.33
CA ALA A 235 2.90 -32.94 14.09
C ALA A 235 3.49 -31.55 13.77
N MET A 236 4.56 -31.15 14.50
CA MET A 236 5.25 -29.90 14.28
C MET A 236 5.93 -29.86 12.88
N THR A 237 6.65 -30.90 12.51
CA THR A 237 7.31 -30.99 11.21
C THR A 237 6.31 -30.98 10.06
N ASN A 238 5.21 -31.71 10.17
CA ASN A 238 4.12 -31.72 9.19
C ASN A 238 3.49 -30.32 9.04
N SER A 239 3.28 -29.62 10.14
CA SER A 239 2.76 -28.24 10.15
C SER A 239 3.71 -27.26 9.46
N LEU A 240 5.02 -27.37 9.66
CA LEU A 240 6.04 -26.55 8.98
C LEU A 240 6.06 -26.80 7.47
N VAL A 241 5.98 -28.07 7.04
CA VAL A 241 5.89 -28.42 5.62
C VAL A 241 4.61 -27.87 4.98
N SER A 242 3.48 -27.99 5.70
CA SER A 242 2.20 -27.46 5.22
C SER A 242 2.29 -25.94 4.99
N LEU A 243 2.82 -25.19 5.96
CA LEU A 243 3.05 -23.75 5.82
C LEU A 243 3.97 -23.39 4.66
N ALA A 244 5.10 -24.10 4.50
CA ALA A 244 6.04 -23.87 3.42
C ALA A 244 5.38 -24.11 2.04
N ARG A 245 4.58 -25.17 1.91
CA ARG A 245 3.82 -25.48 0.69
C ARG A 245 2.71 -24.49 0.38
N MET A 246 2.00 -24.00 1.40
CA MET A 246 0.96 -22.98 1.22
C MET A 246 1.57 -21.66 0.74
N ASP A 247 2.71 -21.26 1.29
CA ASP A 247 3.48 -20.11 0.80
C ASP A 247 3.92 -20.25 -0.68
N GLU A 248 4.11 -21.47 -1.18
CA GLU A 248 4.45 -21.72 -2.59
C GLU A 248 3.23 -21.63 -3.52
N ARG A 249 2.07 -22.07 -3.05
CA ARG A 249 0.85 -22.15 -3.88
C ARG A 249 0.26 -20.79 -4.21
N ASN A 250 0.50 -19.73 -3.43
CA ASN A 250 0.11 -18.34 -3.67
C ASN A 250 -1.19 -18.18 -4.51
N GLY A 251 -2.27 -18.85 -4.08
CA GLY A 251 -3.58 -18.72 -4.70
C GLY A 251 -3.84 -19.60 -5.96
N HIS A 252 -2.96 -20.55 -6.28
CA HIS A 252 -3.23 -21.57 -7.33
C HIS A 252 -3.74 -22.88 -6.78
N ILE A 253 -4.78 -22.80 -5.93
CA ILE A 253 -5.55 -23.98 -5.57
C ILE A 253 -6.32 -24.43 -6.82
N LYS A 254 -6.42 -25.74 -7.06
CA LYS A 254 -7.45 -26.25 -7.97
C LYS A 254 -8.80 -25.91 -7.35
N ARG A 255 -9.44 -24.91 -7.92
CA ARG A 255 -10.77 -24.48 -7.45
C ARG A 255 -11.81 -25.43 -7.99
N ILE A 256 -12.20 -26.37 -7.14
CA ILE A 256 -13.28 -27.32 -7.41
C ILE A 256 -14.45 -26.93 -6.49
N ALA A 257 -15.66 -26.91 -7.01
CA ALA A 257 -16.84 -26.69 -6.19
C ALA A 257 -17.08 -27.92 -5.32
N PHE A 258 -17.32 -27.72 -4.02
CA PHE A 258 -17.63 -28.78 -3.06
C PHE A 258 -18.67 -28.30 -2.05
N PRO A 259 -19.49 -29.23 -1.50
CA PRO A 259 -20.52 -28.93 -0.49
C PRO A 259 -19.84 -28.65 0.86
N VAL A 260 -19.69 -27.34 1.19
CA VAL A 260 -19.00 -26.94 2.42
C VAL A 260 -19.86 -27.19 3.67
N SER A 261 -21.19 -27.24 3.54
CA SER A 261 -22.09 -27.61 4.65
C SER A 261 -21.87 -29.03 5.10
N ASP A 262 -21.82 -29.98 4.17
CA ASP A 262 -21.59 -31.40 4.47
C ASP A 262 -20.23 -31.61 5.14
N LEU A 263 -19.20 -30.91 4.62
CA LEU A 263 -17.87 -30.93 5.18
C LEU A 263 -17.83 -30.38 6.62
N ALA A 264 -18.61 -29.34 6.91
CA ALA A 264 -18.72 -28.77 8.25
C ALA A 264 -19.49 -29.70 9.20
N GLU A 265 -20.57 -30.34 8.73
CA GLU A 265 -21.32 -31.35 9.51
C GLU A 265 -20.42 -32.51 9.92
N GLU A 266 -19.66 -33.07 9.00
CA GLU A 266 -18.68 -34.11 9.28
C GLU A 266 -17.66 -33.67 10.34
N ALA A 267 -17.14 -32.43 10.22
CA ALA A 267 -16.23 -31.88 11.20
C ALA A 267 -16.87 -31.79 12.60
N VAL A 268 -18.03 -31.16 12.74
CA VAL A 268 -18.67 -30.97 14.06
C VAL A 268 -19.08 -32.26 14.70
N HIS A 269 -19.50 -33.26 13.92
CA HIS A 269 -19.85 -34.59 14.45
C HIS A 269 -18.67 -35.27 15.13
N SER A 270 -17.46 -35.13 14.63
CA SER A 270 -16.27 -35.70 15.26
C SER A 270 -15.94 -35.08 16.62
N TYR A 271 -16.38 -33.82 16.88
CA TYR A 271 -16.16 -33.13 18.16
C TYR A 271 -17.29 -33.29 19.18
N ASN A 272 -18.46 -33.84 18.80
CA ASN A 272 -19.55 -34.09 19.75
C ASN A 272 -19.14 -35.09 20.85
N ALA A 273 -18.46 -36.16 20.49
CA ALA A 273 -17.97 -37.15 21.46
C ALA A 273 -16.94 -36.51 22.41
N LEU A 274 -16.02 -35.68 21.91
CA LEU A 274 -15.03 -34.96 22.69
C LEU A 274 -15.68 -33.95 23.66
N ALA A 275 -16.77 -33.29 23.24
CA ALA A 275 -17.55 -32.38 24.08
C ALA A 275 -18.13 -33.08 25.29
N LEU A 276 -18.76 -34.24 25.07
CA LEU A 276 -19.34 -35.09 26.13
C LEU A 276 -18.28 -35.54 27.11
N ASP A 277 -17.15 -36.05 26.62
CA ASP A 277 -16.05 -36.55 27.46
C ASP A 277 -15.41 -35.44 28.29
N SER A 278 -15.20 -34.25 27.68
CA SER A 278 -14.61 -33.09 28.36
C SER A 278 -15.59 -32.29 29.22
N GLY A 279 -16.89 -32.61 29.22
CA GLY A 279 -17.93 -31.89 29.94
C GLY A 279 -18.16 -30.46 29.48
N LYS A 280 -17.85 -30.15 28.22
CA LYS A 280 -18.03 -28.83 27.60
C LYS A 280 -19.36 -28.78 26.85
N HIS A 281 -19.95 -27.59 26.79
CA HIS A 281 -21.17 -27.34 26.01
C HIS A 281 -20.80 -26.97 24.57
N PHE A 282 -21.05 -27.85 23.62
CA PHE A 282 -20.79 -27.61 22.20
C PHE A 282 -22.11 -27.46 21.44
N THR A 283 -22.24 -26.31 20.75
CA THR A 283 -23.38 -26.01 19.89
C THR A 283 -22.90 -25.63 18.49
N TYR A 284 -23.73 -26.00 17.48
CA TYR A 284 -23.41 -25.61 16.10
C TYR A 284 -24.67 -25.22 15.33
N ASP A 285 -24.49 -24.28 14.39
CA ASP A 285 -25.51 -23.74 13.49
C ASP A 285 -24.93 -23.70 12.07
N ILE A 286 -25.33 -24.65 11.23
CA ILE A 286 -24.82 -24.80 9.86
C ILE A 286 -25.94 -24.54 8.88
N THR A 287 -25.81 -23.50 8.04
CA THR A 287 -26.73 -23.27 6.95
C THR A 287 -26.57 -24.39 5.91
N PRO A 288 -27.66 -25.12 5.56
CA PRO A 288 -27.59 -26.24 4.60
C PRO A 288 -27.26 -25.75 3.18
N ASP A 289 -26.84 -26.67 2.32
CA ASP A 289 -26.65 -26.52 0.87
C ASP A 289 -25.67 -25.44 0.45
N LEU A 290 -24.72 -25.02 1.32
CA LEU A 290 -23.68 -24.11 0.95
C LEU A 290 -22.59 -24.82 0.15
N THR A 291 -22.19 -24.17 -0.94
CA THR A 291 -21.10 -24.62 -1.82
C THR A 291 -19.94 -23.60 -1.82
N CYS A 292 -18.72 -24.09 -1.74
CA CYS A 292 -17.51 -23.28 -1.83
C CYS A 292 -16.62 -23.77 -2.98
N CYS A 293 -15.88 -22.87 -3.63
CA CYS A 293 -14.89 -23.22 -4.64
C CYS A 293 -13.47 -23.12 -4.06
N GLY A 294 -12.78 -24.26 -3.98
CA GLY A 294 -11.47 -24.32 -3.39
C GLY A 294 -10.91 -25.73 -3.25
N ASP A 295 -10.06 -25.92 -2.25
CA ASP A 295 -9.54 -27.22 -1.83
C ASP A 295 -10.27 -27.68 -0.57
N ALA A 296 -11.16 -28.66 -0.71
CA ALA A 296 -11.96 -29.22 0.38
C ALA A 296 -11.10 -29.72 1.55
N SER A 297 -9.92 -30.30 1.27
CA SER A 297 -9.01 -30.80 2.30
C SER A 297 -8.40 -29.66 3.14
N SER A 298 -8.09 -28.56 2.52
CA SER A 298 -7.60 -27.35 3.21
C SER A 298 -8.71 -26.71 4.07
N VAL A 299 -9.96 -26.69 3.57
CA VAL A 299 -11.09 -26.16 4.34
C VAL A 299 -11.47 -27.08 5.50
N TRP A 300 -11.40 -28.40 5.32
CA TRP A 300 -11.49 -29.35 6.42
C TRP A 300 -10.44 -29.07 7.51
N GLN A 301 -9.20 -28.89 7.10
CA GLN A 301 -8.09 -28.54 8.01
C GLN A 301 -8.36 -27.22 8.74
N LEU A 302 -8.97 -26.22 8.08
CA LEU A 302 -9.37 -24.97 8.72
C LEU A 302 -10.39 -25.22 9.84
N PHE A 303 -11.43 -26.04 9.58
CA PHE A 303 -12.44 -26.37 10.58
C PHE A 303 -11.83 -27.09 11.80
N THR A 304 -11.02 -28.10 11.54
CA THR A 304 -10.36 -28.87 12.62
C THR A 304 -9.40 -27.99 13.44
N ILE A 305 -8.59 -27.14 12.81
CA ILE A 305 -7.69 -26.22 13.53
C ILE A 305 -8.49 -25.28 14.45
N LEU A 306 -9.59 -24.70 13.96
CA LEU A 306 -10.37 -23.76 14.76
C LEU A 306 -11.15 -24.46 15.89
N LEU A 307 -11.69 -25.66 15.63
CA LEU A 307 -12.35 -26.47 16.65
C LEU A 307 -11.34 -26.96 17.70
N ASP A 308 -10.23 -27.55 17.29
CA ASP A 308 -9.15 -27.96 18.21
C ASP A 308 -8.71 -26.81 19.12
N ASN A 309 -8.54 -25.64 18.54
CA ASN A 309 -8.17 -24.46 19.29
C ASN A 309 -9.27 -24.07 20.30
N ALA A 310 -10.53 -24.05 19.88
CA ALA A 310 -11.66 -23.76 20.77
C ALA A 310 -11.78 -24.76 21.91
N PHE A 311 -11.70 -26.06 21.63
CA PHE A 311 -11.77 -27.12 22.65
C PHE A 311 -10.59 -27.08 23.62
N LYS A 312 -9.40 -26.77 23.12
CA LYS A 312 -8.17 -26.75 23.88
C LYS A 312 -8.08 -25.58 24.85
N TYR A 313 -8.54 -24.40 24.42
CA TYR A 313 -8.41 -23.15 25.20
C TYR A 313 -9.72 -22.73 25.87
N SER A 314 -10.80 -23.47 25.70
CA SER A 314 -12.05 -23.22 26.40
C SER A 314 -11.91 -23.52 27.89
N SER A 315 -12.55 -22.69 28.72
CA SER A 315 -12.70 -22.87 30.16
C SER A 315 -13.28 -24.24 30.52
N VAL A 316 -13.06 -24.68 31.75
CA VAL A 316 -13.71 -25.91 32.27
C VAL A 316 -15.23 -25.72 32.23
N LYS A 317 -15.95 -26.66 31.59
CA LYS A 317 -17.38 -26.55 31.31
C LYS A 317 -17.80 -25.32 30.49
N GLY A 318 -16.87 -24.72 29.74
CA GLY A 318 -17.12 -23.54 28.89
C GLY A 318 -17.98 -23.89 27.66
N ASN A 319 -18.61 -22.86 27.09
CA ASN A 319 -19.42 -22.99 25.87
C ASN A 319 -18.50 -22.81 24.64
N ILE A 320 -18.74 -23.64 23.64
CA ILE A 320 -18.09 -23.59 22.33
C ILE A 320 -19.18 -23.54 21.28
N ASP A 321 -19.14 -22.56 20.39
CA ASP A 321 -20.09 -22.47 19.29
C ASP A 321 -19.37 -22.48 17.94
N PHE A 322 -19.94 -23.21 17.00
CA PHE A 322 -19.53 -23.28 15.62
C PHE A 322 -20.66 -22.81 14.73
N LYS A 323 -20.46 -21.78 13.92
CA LYS A 323 -21.48 -21.27 13.01
C LYS A 323 -20.93 -21.16 11.60
N LEU A 324 -21.65 -21.78 10.63
CA LEU A 324 -21.36 -21.65 9.20
C LEU A 324 -22.56 -21.03 8.48
N SER A 325 -22.34 -19.93 7.78
CA SER A 325 -23.37 -19.20 7.05
C SER A 325 -22.83 -18.59 5.77
N SER A 326 -23.69 -18.01 4.92
CA SER A 326 -23.26 -17.22 3.76
C SER A 326 -23.60 -15.75 3.97
N SER A 327 -22.75 -14.87 3.44
CA SER A 327 -22.98 -13.42 3.42
C SER A 327 -22.43 -12.84 2.12
N GLY A 328 -23.32 -12.50 1.20
CA GLY A 328 -22.95 -12.06 -0.14
C GLY A 328 -22.11 -13.10 -0.88
N ASN A 329 -20.90 -12.75 -1.28
CA ASN A 329 -19.99 -13.65 -2.00
C ASN A 329 -19.02 -14.44 -1.08
N TYR A 330 -19.35 -14.56 0.22
CA TYR A 330 -18.48 -15.20 1.19
C TYR A 330 -19.22 -16.27 1.98
N ILE A 331 -18.56 -17.40 2.21
CA ILE A 331 -18.87 -18.31 3.30
C ILE A 331 -18.26 -17.71 4.57
N VAL A 332 -19.04 -17.61 5.61
CA VAL A 332 -18.65 -17.04 6.91
C VAL A 332 -18.65 -18.14 7.95
N LEU A 333 -17.48 -18.46 8.46
CA LEU A 333 -17.28 -19.36 9.59
C LEU A 333 -17.02 -18.53 10.84
N ILE A 334 -17.73 -18.82 11.92
CA ILE A 334 -17.53 -18.25 13.23
C ILE A 334 -17.33 -19.39 14.22
N VAL A 335 -16.20 -19.40 14.92
CA VAL A 335 -15.95 -20.29 16.03
C VAL A 335 -15.73 -19.43 17.27
N SER A 336 -16.46 -19.70 18.33
CA SER A 336 -16.31 -18.96 19.60
C SER A 336 -16.24 -19.90 20.78
N ASN A 337 -15.47 -19.51 21.79
CA ASN A 337 -15.34 -20.27 23.02
C ASN A 337 -15.14 -19.36 24.23
N ASP A 338 -15.62 -19.84 25.40
CA ASP A 338 -15.38 -19.18 26.67
C ASP A 338 -13.95 -19.43 27.12
N VAL A 339 -13.31 -18.43 27.73
CA VAL A 339 -11.90 -18.46 28.15
C VAL A 339 -11.73 -17.85 29.52
N ASP A 340 -10.77 -18.35 30.28
CA ASP A 340 -10.39 -17.78 31.58
C ASP A 340 -9.29 -16.74 31.41
N ASN A 341 -9.62 -15.46 31.64
CA ASN A 341 -8.68 -14.32 31.66
C ASN A 341 -7.62 -14.27 30.52
N ILE A 342 -7.97 -13.65 29.42
CA ILE A 342 -7.02 -13.41 28.32
C ILE A 342 -6.72 -11.90 28.19
N ASP A 343 -5.45 -11.59 27.93
CA ASP A 343 -5.00 -10.25 27.58
C ASP A 343 -5.65 -9.79 26.25
N LYS A 344 -6.27 -8.61 26.25
CA LYS A 344 -6.92 -8.02 25.07
C LYS A 344 -5.99 -7.84 23.87
N ASN A 345 -4.69 -7.73 24.11
CA ASN A 345 -3.67 -7.59 23.05
C ASN A 345 -3.37 -8.91 22.32
N LEU A 346 -3.90 -10.03 22.81
CA LEU A 346 -3.71 -11.36 22.21
C LEU A 346 -4.28 -11.46 20.80
N THR A 347 -5.42 -10.83 20.53
CA THR A 347 -6.16 -11.00 19.28
C THR A 347 -5.38 -10.56 18.04
N ASP A 348 -4.47 -9.61 18.16
CA ASP A 348 -3.68 -9.09 17.04
C ASP A 348 -2.53 -10.04 16.65
N ARG A 349 -1.97 -10.76 17.63
CA ARG A 349 -0.78 -11.59 17.43
C ARG A 349 -1.05 -13.09 17.39
N MET A 350 -2.25 -13.55 17.73
CA MET A 350 -2.57 -14.99 17.80
C MET A 350 -2.43 -15.73 16.47
N PHE A 351 -2.43 -15.02 15.34
CA PHE A 351 -2.19 -15.58 14.00
C PHE A 351 -0.72 -15.55 13.57
N ASP A 352 0.18 -15.03 14.43
CA ASP A 352 1.61 -15.03 14.16
C ASP A 352 2.18 -16.44 14.38
N ARG A 353 3.21 -16.81 13.60
CA ARG A 353 3.87 -18.11 13.69
C ARG A 353 4.57 -18.24 15.05
N PHE A 354 4.43 -19.39 15.71
CA PHE A 354 5.02 -19.71 17.01
C PHE A 354 4.52 -18.84 18.19
N TYR A 355 3.52 -18.01 17.98
CA TYR A 355 2.98 -17.19 19.04
C TYR A 355 2.12 -18.04 20.01
N ARG A 356 2.33 -17.84 21.32
CA ARG A 356 1.59 -18.46 22.42
C ARG A 356 1.38 -17.42 23.51
N ALA A 357 0.23 -17.43 24.16
CA ALA A 357 -0.02 -16.59 25.33
C ALA A 357 0.74 -17.16 26.55
N ASP A 358 1.55 -16.34 27.22
CA ASP A 358 2.45 -16.74 28.31
C ASP A 358 1.74 -17.37 29.50
N SER A 359 0.47 -17.00 29.76
CA SER A 359 -0.31 -17.44 30.91
C SER A 359 -0.80 -18.89 30.86
N THR A 360 -0.80 -19.51 29.66
CA THR A 360 -1.37 -20.84 29.44
C THR A 360 -0.33 -21.92 29.15
N SER A 361 0.95 -21.57 29.22
CA SER A 361 2.02 -22.33 28.58
C SER A 361 2.39 -23.68 29.21
N ALA A 362 2.10 -23.91 30.47
CA ALA A 362 2.64 -25.09 31.17
C ALA A 362 1.80 -26.37 31.02
N LYS A 363 0.49 -26.27 30.74
CA LYS A 363 -0.42 -27.44 30.66
C LYS A 363 -0.99 -27.77 29.29
N ILE A 364 -0.87 -26.87 28.32
CA ILE A 364 -1.53 -27.01 27.03
C ILE A 364 -0.51 -27.27 25.93
N THR A 365 -0.51 -28.46 25.35
CA THR A 365 0.37 -28.87 24.25
C THR A 365 0.01 -28.13 22.95
N GLY A 366 0.95 -27.43 22.32
CA GLY A 366 0.77 -26.78 21.00
C GLY A 366 1.93 -25.85 20.64
N TYR A 367 2.24 -25.77 19.36
CA TYR A 367 3.45 -25.11 18.84
C TYR A 367 3.20 -23.69 18.33
N GLY A 368 1.97 -23.15 18.46
CA GLY A 368 1.62 -21.83 17.93
C GLY A 368 1.59 -21.75 16.40
N LEU A 369 1.41 -22.91 15.72
CA LEU A 369 1.37 -22.96 14.25
C LEU A 369 -0.06 -23.07 13.69
N GLY A 370 -1.02 -23.62 14.44
CA GLY A 370 -2.37 -23.89 13.94
C GLY A 370 -3.07 -22.66 13.37
N LEU A 371 -3.19 -21.59 14.15
CA LEU A 371 -3.87 -20.37 13.69
C LEU A 371 -3.14 -19.67 12.53
N SER A 372 -1.82 -19.80 12.44
CA SER A 372 -1.08 -19.30 11.27
C SER A 372 -1.36 -20.11 10.00
N ILE A 373 -1.59 -21.43 10.13
CA ILE A 373 -2.06 -22.29 9.04
C ILE A 373 -3.49 -21.92 8.65
N ALA A 374 -4.39 -21.72 9.61
CA ALA A 374 -5.76 -21.26 9.35
C ALA A 374 -5.77 -19.95 8.56
N LYS A 375 -4.91 -18.99 8.94
CA LYS A 375 -4.75 -17.73 8.21
C LYS A 375 -4.25 -17.95 6.77
N ALA A 376 -3.30 -18.86 6.56
CA ALA A 376 -2.80 -19.20 5.23
C ALA A 376 -3.90 -19.82 4.35
N ILE A 377 -4.67 -20.78 4.88
CA ILE A 377 -5.80 -21.42 4.17
C ILE A 377 -6.84 -20.38 3.75
N VAL A 378 -7.23 -19.49 4.66
CA VAL A 378 -8.22 -18.44 4.39
C VAL A 378 -7.69 -17.47 3.32
N SER A 379 -6.39 -17.12 3.36
CA SER A 379 -5.76 -16.27 2.36
C SER A 379 -5.71 -16.92 0.98
N GLU A 380 -5.44 -18.23 0.89
CA GLU A 380 -5.48 -18.99 -0.38
C GLU A 380 -6.90 -18.99 -1.00
N HIS A 381 -7.94 -18.96 -0.17
CA HIS A 381 -9.33 -18.84 -0.59
C HIS A 381 -9.80 -17.39 -0.76
N LYS A 382 -8.86 -16.43 -0.89
CA LYS A 382 -9.13 -14.99 -1.07
C LYS A 382 -10.03 -14.41 0.01
N GLY A 383 -9.92 -14.95 1.22
CA GLY A 383 -10.70 -14.59 2.37
C GLY A 383 -9.98 -13.72 3.38
N SER A 384 -10.60 -13.57 4.55
CA SER A 384 -10.01 -12.91 5.71
C SER A 384 -10.36 -13.64 7.00
N ILE A 385 -9.42 -13.66 7.96
CA ILE A 385 -9.64 -14.21 9.29
C ILE A 385 -9.31 -13.16 10.34
N LYS A 386 -10.17 -13.04 11.34
CA LYS A 386 -10.00 -12.08 12.45
C LYS A 386 -10.48 -12.71 13.74
N ALA A 387 -9.87 -12.29 14.85
CA ALA A 387 -10.31 -12.63 16.19
C ALA A 387 -10.80 -11.37 16.91
N LYS A 388 -11.77 -11.54 17.79
CA LYS A 388 -12.27 -10.49 18.67
C LYS A 388 -12.55 -11.09 20.05
N MET A 389 -12.42 -10.27 21.09
CA MET A 389 -12.94 -10.57 22.41
C MET A 389 -14.35 -10.01 22.53
N ASP A 390 -15.27 -10.82 23.08
CA ASP A 390 -16.58 -10.39 23.52
C ASP A 390 -16.57 -10.34 25.05
N GLY A 391 -16.46 -9.13 25.57
CA GLY A 391 -16.17 -8.92 27.00
C GLY A 391 -14.74 -9.39 27.36
N SER A 392 -14.59 -9.97 28.56
CA SER A 392 -13.31 -10.50 29.07
C SER A 392 -13.20 -12.03 29.06
N HIS A 393 -14.28 -12.72 28.67
CA HIS A 393 -14.41 -14.16 28.90
C HIS A 393 -14.74 -14.98 27.65
N ARG A 394 -14.86 -14.35 26.47
CA ARG A 394 -15.19 -15.06 25.24
C ARG A 394 -14.34 -14.60 24.08
N ILE A 395 -13.76 -15.54 23.37
CA ILE A 395 -13.03 -15.32 22.11
C ILE A 395 -13.93 -15.69 20.93
N ILE A 396 -13.92 -14.89 19.88
CA ILE A 396 -14.65 -15.11 18.64
C ILE A 396 -13.66 -15.05 17.49
N ILE A 397 -13.48 -16.14 16.76
CA ILE A 397 -12.71 -16.20 15.52
C ILE A 397 -13.68 -16.23 14.36
N LYS A 398 -13.59 -15.22 13.48
CA LYS A 398 -14.39 -15.12 12.26
C LYS A 398 -13.49 -15.29 11.04
N ALA A 399 -13.74 -16.32 10.24
CA ALA A 399 -13.11 -16.55 8.94
C ALA A 399 -14.13 -16.35 7.82
N GLN A 400 -13.68 -15.75 6.71
CA GLN A 400 -14.48 -15.56 5.51
C GLN A 400 -13.75 -16.21 4.35
N LEU A 401 -14.42 -17.04 3.56
CA LEU A 401 -13.89 -17.68 2.36
C LEU A 401 -14.67 -17.17 1.16
N HIS A 402 -14.02 -16.85 0.06
CA HIS A 402 -14.70 -16.39 -1.13
C HIS A 402 -15.38 -17.56 -1.85
N ILE A 403 -16.66 -17.42 -2.23
CA ILE A 403 -17.46 -18.49 -2.85
C ILE A 403 -16.97 -18.83 -4.27
N LYS A 404 -16.39 -17.87 -5.00
CA LYS A 404 -15.99 -18.01 -6.43
C LYS A 404 -14.48 -17.96 -6.63
#